data_293406987543202cb6e78cebc48e3dd4
#
_entry.id   293406987543202cb6e78cebc48e3dd4
#
_cell.length_a   1.000
_cell.length_b   1.000
_cell.length_c   1.000
_cell.angle_alpha   90.00
_cell.angle_beta   90.00
_cell.angle_gamma   90.00
#
_symmetry.space_group_name_H-M   'P 1'
#
loop_
_entity.id
_entity.type
_entity.pdbx_description
1 polymer ?
#
loop_
_entity_poly.entity_id
_entity_poly.type
_entity_poly.pdbx_seq_one_letter_code
_entity_poly.pdbx_strand_id
1 'polypeptide(L)'
;MGFDFRDTDVYKLSLEYRKTVKKIISENKVDKDIVDQITRAASSVTLNIAEGFGRFHKAEKRHFYVIARASVNECVACADIIFDSKISDSFLESSETLAKMLSGLIN
;
A
#
# COMPACT_ATOMS: atom_id res chain seq x y z
N MET A 1 13.37 -0.94 21.00
CA MET A 1 14.11 -1.72 19.97
C MET A 1 14.11 -0.98 18.64
N GLY A 2 15.10 -1.24 17.81
CA GLY A 2 15.30 -0.53 16.54
C GLY A 2 14.24 -0.78 15.46
N PHE A 3 13.26 -1.66 15.70
CA PHE A 3 12.24 -2.03 14.72
C PHE A 3 10.83 -1.70 15.18
N ASP A 4 10.67 -0.59 15.89
CA ASP A 4 9.38 -0.15 16.46
C ASP A 4 8.31 0.12 15.39
N PHE A 5 8.70 0.38 14.14
CA PHE A 5 7.74 0.55 13.04
C PHE A 5 6.78 -0.65 12.93
N ARG A 6 7.24 -1.85 13.32
CA ARG A 6 6.43 -3.07 13.24
C ARG A 6 5.20 -3.04 14.15
N ASP A 7 5.21 -2.20 15.18
CA ASP A 7 4.09 -2.05 16.11
C ASP A 7 3.12 -0.96 15.71
N THR A 8 3.43 -0.21 14.67
CA THR A 8 2.56 0.88 14.20
C THR A 8 1.34 0.33 13.46
N ASP A 9 0.20 1.03 13.60
CA ASP A 9 -1.01 0.64 12.90
C ASP A 9 -0.87 0.73 11.38
N VAL A 10 -0.16 1.75 10.90
CA VAL A 10 0.03 1.94 9.45
C VAL A 10 0.80 0.78 8.83
N TYR A 11 1.85 0.30 9.50
CA TYR A 11 2.61 -0.84 9.01
C TYR A 11 1.77 -2.11 9.00
N LYS A 12 1.10 -2.39 10.12
CA LYS A 12 0.23 -3.58 10.25
C LYS A 12 -0.87 -3.57 9.20
N LEU A 13 -1.50 -2.42 8.98
CA LEU A 13 -2.53 -2.29 7.95
C LEU A 13 -1.96 -2.54 6.56
N SER A 14 -0.74 -2.08 6.29
CA SER A 14 -0.10 -2.31 4.98
C SER A 14 0.15 -3.79 4.71
N LEU A 15 0.49 -4.57 5.74
CA LEU A 15 0.65 -6.02 5.63
C LEU A 15 -0.68 -6.70 5.30
N GLU A 16 -1.76 -6.30 5.98
CA GLU A 16 -3.10 -6.82 5.70
C GLU A 16 -3.56 -6.42 4.30
N TYR A 17 -3.26 -5.21 3.89
CA TYR A 17 -3.56 -4.71 2.54
C TYR A 17 -2.90 -5.59 1.47
N ARG A 18 -1.62 -5.93 1.67
CA ARG A 18 -0.90 -6.81 0.75
C ARG A 18 -1.52 -8.20 0.68
N LYS A 19 -1.98 -8.75 1.81
CA LYS A 19 -2.69 -10.04 1.84
C LYS A 19 -3.98 -9.96 1.05
N THR A 20 -4.73 -8.86 1.16
CA THR A 20 -5.95 -8.62 0.39
C THR A 20 -5.65 -8.61 -1.11
N VAL A 21 -4.58 -7.95 -1.53
CA VAL A 21 -4.15 -7.93 -2.93
C VAL A 21 -3.85 -9.36 -3.42
N LYS A 22 -3.14 -10.16 -2.64
CA LYS A 22 -2.86 -11.56 -2.99
C LYS A 22 -4.15 -12.37 -3.15
N LYS A 23 -5.12 -12.14 -2.29
CA LYS A 23 -6.43 -12.79 -2.38
C LYS A 23 -7.18 -12.40 -3.65
N ILE A 24 -7.17 -11.12 -3.99
CA ILE A 24 -7.77 -10.61 -5.24
C ILE A 24 -7.17 -11.34 -6.45
N ILE A 25 -5.84 -11.45 -6.49
CA ILE A 25 -5.15 -12.13 -7.58
C ILE A 25 -5.56 -13.60 -7.66
N SER A 26 -5.64 -14.28 -6.51
CA SER A 26 -5.95 -15.71 -6.47
C SER A 26 -7.40 -16.02 -6.83
N GLU A 27 -8.32 -15.10 -6.61
CA GLU A 27 -9.75 -15.30 -6.83
C GLU A 27 -10.24 -14.79 -8.20
N ASN A 28 -9.37 -14.18 -8.98
CA ASN A 28 -9.75 -13.58 -10.27
C ASN A 28 -8.76 -14.00 -11.35
N LYS A 29 -9.25 -13.98 -12.60
CA LYS A 29 -8.38 -14.20 -13.76
C LYS A 29 -7.75 -12.86 -14.11
N VAL A 30 -6.44 -12.73 -13.90
CA VAL A 30 -5.72 -11.47 -14.06
C VAL A 30 -4.55 -11.69 -15.02
N ASP A 31 -4.34 -10.78 -15.95
CA ASP A 31 -3.21 -10.82 -16.86
C ASP A 31 -1.89 -10.71 -16.06
N LYS A 32 -0.88 -11.42 -16.53
CA LYS A 32 0.41 -11.52 -15.81
C LYS A 32 1.05 -10.16 -15.56
N ASP A 33 0.97 -9.25 -16.50
CA ASP A 33 1.55 -7.91 -16.36
C ASP A 33 0.88 -7.13 -15.22
N ILE A 34 -0.43 -7.26 -15.06
CA ILE A 34 -1.17 -6.61 -13.96
C ILE A 34 -0.88 -7.30 -12.63
N VAL A 35 -0.76 -8.63 -12.62
CA VAL A 35 -0.34 -9.36 -11.41
C VAL A 35 1.00 -8.84 -10.93
N ASP A 36 1.98 -8.72 -11.82
CA ASP A 36 3.32 -8.23 -11.47
C ASP A 36 3.27 -6.78 -10.95
N GLN A 37 2.47 -5.95 -11.60
CA GLN A 37 2.38 -4.53 -11.24
C GLN A 37 1.71 -4.31 -9.89
N ILE A 38 0.56 -4.93 -9.63
CA ILE A 38 -0.14 -4.75 -8.35
C ILE A 38 0.63 -5.38 -7.20
N THR A 39 1.31 -6.51 -7.44
CA THR A 39 2.14 -7.16 -6.43
C THR A 39 3.29 -6.25 -6.00
N ARG A 40 3.99 -5.65 -6.97
CA ARG A 40 5.06 -4.68 -6.68
C ARG A 40 4.55 -3.45 -5.96
N ALA A 41 3.40 -2.92 -6.39
CA ALA A 41 2.80 -1.75 -5.76
C ALA A 41 2.44 -2.03 -4.30
N ALA A 42 1.79 -3.16 -4.02
CA ALA A 42 1.43 -3.53 -2.65
C ALA A 42 2.65 -3.72 -1.76
N SER A 43 3.71 -4.35 -2.27
CA SER A 43 4.97 -4.50 -1.54
C SER A 43 5.64 -3.15 -1.31
N SER A 44 5.57 -2.25 -2.30
CA SER A 44 6.15 -0.90 -2.20
C SER A 44 5.51 -0.09 -1.06
N VAL A 45 4.20 -0.24 -0.83
CA VAL A 45 3.53 0.43 0.30
C VAL A 45 4.24 0.06 1.60
N THR A 46 4.35 -1.23 1.89
CA THR A 46 4.92 -1.74 3.13
C THR A 46 6.40 -1.38 3.28
N LEU A 47 7.17 -1.60 2.22
CA LEU A 47 8.63 -1.38 2.27
C LEU A 47 8.97 0.10 2.44
N ASN A 48 8.21 1.00 1.81
CA ASN A 48 8.47 2.44 1.94
C ASN A 48 8.02 2.99 3.30
N ILE A 49 7.02 2.40 3.93
CA ILE A 49 6.68 2.72 5.33
C ILE A 49 7.88 2.39 6.22
N ALA A 50 8.42 1.19 6.09
CA ALA A 50 9.58 0.76 6.88
C ALA A 50 10.80 1.66 6.63
N GLU A 51 11.08 1.97 5.37
CA GLU A 51 12.18 2.87 5.01
C GLU A 51 12.03 4.25 5.64
N GLY A 52 10.83 4.82 5.57
CA GLY A 52 10.57 6.14 6.14
C GLY A 52 10.80 6.18 7.64
N PHE A 53 10.34 5.16 8.36
CA PHE A 53 10.57 5.07 9.81
C PHE A 53 12.06 4.93 10.16
N GLY A 54 12.86 4.37 9.26
CA GLY A 54 14.28 4.18 9.47
C GLY A 54 15.15 5.40 9.18
N ARG A 55 14.59 6.47 8.62
CA ARG A 55 15.34 7.68 8.30
C ARG A 55 15.36 8.64 9.48
N PHE A 56 16.42 9.46 9.58
CA PHE A 56 16.57 10.42 10.68
C PHE A 56 15.91 11.76 10.37
N HIS A 57 16.02 12.24 9.13
CA HIS A 57 15.55 13.57 8.76
C HIS A 57 14.10 13.55 8.29
N LYS A 58 13.35 14.57 8.70
CA LYS A 58 11.92 14.68 8.37
C LYS A 58 11.68 14.68 6.85
N ALA A 59 12.52 15.38 6.09
CA ALA A 59 12.39 15.44 4.63
C ALA A 59 12.60 14.06 3.98
N GLU A 60 13.54 13.27 4.49
CA GLU A 60 13.76 11.91 4.00
C GLU A 60 12.60 10.98 4.34
N LYS A 61 12.09 11.05 5.58
CA LYS A 61 10.91 10.29 6.00
C LYS A 61 9.74 10.57 5.07
N ARG A 62 9.47 11.83 4.86
CA ARG A 62 8.37 12.29 4.02
C ARG A 62 8.47 11.74 2.59
N HIS A 63 9.67 11.73 2.02
CA HIS A 63 9.92 11.19 0.68
C HIS A 63 9.41 9.75 0.56
N PHE A 64 9.75 8.89 1.52
CA PHE A 64 9.33 7.48 1.49
C PHE A 64 7.84 7.32 1.73
N TYR A 65 7.23 8.13 2.59
CA TYR A 65 5.78 8.09 2.82
C TYR A 65 4.99 8.55 1.59
N VAL A 66 5.53 9.51 0.85
CA VAL A 66 4.92 9.96 -0.43
C VAL A 66 4.94 8.81 -1.45
N ILE A 67 6.04 8.08 -1.54
CA ILE A 67 6.14 6.92 -2.43
C ILE A 67 5.13 5.83 -2.01
N ALA A 68 5.04 5.56 -0.71
CA ALA A 68 4.08 4.57 -0.19
C ALA A 68 2.65 4.96 -0.56
N ARG A 69 2.29 6.23 -0.39
CA ARG A 69 0.94 6.71 -0.71
C ARG A 69 0.65 6.61 -2.20
N ALA A 70 1.60 6.96 -3.05
CA ALA A 70 1.47 6.81 -4.50
C ALA A 70 1.29 5.33 -4.89
N SER A 71 1.94 4.42 -4.16
CA SER A 71 1.80 2.99 -4.40
C SER A 71 0.39 2.47 -4.05
N VAL A 72 -0.28 3.06 -3.07
CA VAL A 72 -1.70 2.77 -2.80
C VAL A 72 -2.55 3.17 -3.99
N ASN A 73 -2.32 4.36 -4.56
CA ASN A 73 -3.02 4.79 -5.78
C ASN A 73 -2.83 3.81 -6.92
N GLU A 74 -1.60 3.30 -7.08
CA GLU A 74 -1.31 2.30 -8.12
C GLU A 74 -2.08 1.00 -7.90
N CYS A 75 -2.21 0.55 -6.64
CA CYS A 75 -3.02 -0.62 -6.31
C CYS A 75 -4.48 -0.42 -6.69
N VAL A 76 -5.05 0.76 -6.41
CA VAL A 76 -6.44 1.08 -6.77
C VAL A 76 -6.61 1.10 -8.28
N ALA A 77 -5.66 1.70 -9.00
CA ALA A 77 -5.70 1.74 -10.47
C ALA A 77 -5.64 0.32 -11.08
N CYS A 78 -4.76 -0.54 -10.56
CA CYS A 78 -4.70 -1.93 -10.98
C CYS A 78 -6.01 -2.67 -10.68
N ALA A 79 -6.63 -2.41 -9.53
CA ALA A 79 -7.92 -3.01 -9.17
C ALA A 79 -9.03 -2.54 -10.13
N ASP A 80 -9.01 -1.28 -10.55
CA ASP A 80 -9.93 -0.79 -11.58
C ASP A 80 -9.80 -1.61 -12.87
N ILE A 81 -8.59 -1.95 -13.26
CA ILE A 81 -8.33 -2.76 -14.46
C ILE A 81 -8.86 -4.18 -14.25
N ILE A 82 -8.58 -4.78 -13.08
CA ILE A 82 -8.99 -6.16 -12.78
C ILE A 82 -10.52 -6.31 -12.75
N PHE A 83 -11.21 -5.37 -12.14
CA PHE A 83 -12.64 -5.42 -11.90
C PHE A 83 -13.48 -4.56 -12.84
N ASP A 84 -12.87 -4.02 -13.88
CA ASP A 84 -13.56 -3.14 -14.83
C ASP A 84 -14.30 -2.00 -14.10
N SER A 85 -13.57 -1.34 -13.19
CA SER A 85 -14.04 -0.23 -12.34
C SER A 85 -15.10 -0.62 -11.30
N LYS A 86 -15.34 -1.92 -11.09
CA LYS A 86 -16.30 -2.42 -10.09
C LYS A 86 -15.57 -2.96 -8.86
N ILE A 87 -14.75 -2.12 -8.26
CA ILE A 87 -13.98 -2.48 -7.06
C ILE A 87 -14.94 -2.59 -5.86
N SER A 88 -14.69 -3.56 -4.98
CA SER A 88 -15.48 -3.71 -3.74
C SER A 88 -15.29 -2.50 -2.83
N ASP A 89 -16.35 -2.13 -2.11
CA ASP A 89 -16.30 -1.04 -1.13
C ASP A 89 -15.27 -1.31 -0.05
N SER A 90 -15.12 -2.56 0.39
CA SER A 90 -14.15 -2.92 1.43
C SER A 90 -12.71 -2.65 1.01
N PHE A 91 -12.35 -2.94 -0.25
CA PHE A 91 -11.02 -2.65 -0.75
C PHE A 91 -10.77 -1.15 -0.88
N LEU A 92 -11.77 -0.41 -1.37
CA LEU A 92 -11.68 1.05 -1.46
C LEU A 92 -11.53 1.69 -0.08
N GLU A 93 -12.29 1.22 0.91
CA GLU A 93 -12.18 1.71 2.30
C GLU A 93 -10.80 1.44 2.90
N SER A 94 -10.25 0.23 2.71
CA SER A 94 -8.90 -0.10 3.17
C SER A 94 -7.85 0.79 2.52
N SER A 95 -7.98 1.00 1.22
CA SER A 95 -7.08 1.87 0.46
C SER A 95 -7.14 3.32 0.97
N GLU A 96 -8.34 3.82 1.18
CA GLU A 96 -8.56 5.18 1.68
C GLU A 96 -8.02 5.37 3.09
N THR A 97 -8.27 4.41 3.99
CA THR A 97 -7.75 4.46 5.36
C THR A 97 -6.22 4.50 5.36
N LEU A 98 -5.60 3.64 4.56
CA LEU A 98 -4.14 3.59 4.45
C LEU A 98 -3.58 4.90 3.89
N ALA A 99 -4.21 5.44 2.85
CA ALA A 99 -3.80 6.72 2.26
C ALA A 99 -3.92 7.88 3.26
N LYS A 100 -4.97 7.90 4.07
CA LYS A 100 -5.15 8.92 5.12
C LYS A 100 -4.10 8.83 6.19
N MET A 101 -3.77 7.62 6.65
CA MET A 101 -2.70 7.41 7.63
C MET A 101 -1.36 7.90 7.09
N LEU A 102 -1.06 7.60 5.84
CA LEU A 102 0.17 8.05 5.18
C LEU A 102 0.18 9.57 5.02
N SER A 103 -0.95 10.18 4.67
CA SER A 103 -1.07 11.65 4.61
C SER A 103 -0.75 12.30 5.95
N GLY A 104 -1.18 11.69 7.05
CA GLY A 104 -0.85 12.15 8.40
C GLY A 104 0.65 12.11 8.69
N LEU A 105 1.35 11.09 8.19
CA LEU A 105 2.81 10.98 8.33
C LEU A 105 3.57 11.96 7.44
N ILE A 106 3.01 12.29 6.27
CA ILE A 106 3.60 13.23 5.31
C ILE A 106 3.54 14.66 5.85
N ASN A 107 2.45 15.02 6.50
CA ASN A 107 2.22 16.36 7.05
C ASN A 107 2.81 16.49 8.45
#